data_b958de65e71e65dc4a28e3470cf9898b
#
_entry.id   b958de65e71e65dc4a28e3470cf9898b
#
_cell.length_a   1.000
_cell.length_b   1.000
_cell.length_c   1.000
_cell.angle_alpha   90.00
_cell.angle_beta   90.00
_cell.angle_gamma   90.00
#
_symmetry.space_group_name_H-M   'P 1'
#
loop_
_entity.id
_entity.type
_entity.pdbx_description
1 polymer ?
#
loop_
_entity_poly.entity_id
_entity_poly.type
_entity_poly.pdbx_seq_one_letter_code
_entity_poly.pdbx_strand_id
1 'polypeptide(L)'
;METKETTLDKIRTRPRFKMYTHLTKETYAENLKKYLIEHKDEFIGNVNTEVATISVLTKDDNYWKPCLALRTELDEEITVIRGVFGPSSAVWTFFMFLYFLFTISWMTFFTMYYVEKQINSHEYPWALHASFLMLILIAITYAAARFGQSKAKGEMKKLRKFAEESTLKFEKIVES
;
A
#
# COMPACT_ATOMS: atom_id res chain seq x y z
N MET A 1 24.12 -10.89 20.58
CA MET A 1 24.60 -11.08 19.19
C MET A 1 23.43 -10.70 18.28
N GLU A 2 23.30 -9.41 17.93
CA GLU A 2 22.26 -8.97 16.99
C GLU A 2 22.65 -9.44 15.61
N THR A 3 21.93 -10.39 15.05
CA THR A 3 22.03 -10.78 13.64
C THR A 3 21.65 -9.56 12.81
N LYS A 4 22.65 -8.92 12.15
CA LYS A 4 22.38 -7.84 11.19
C LYS A 4 21.41 -8.39 10.14
N GLU A 5 20.13 -7.95 10.19
CA GLU A 5 19.15 -8.31 9.17
C GLU A 5 19.62 -7.81 7.81
N THR A 6 19.78 -8.73 6.89
CA THR A 6 20.17 -8.42 5.51
C THR A 6 19.02 -7.73 4.78
N THR A 7 19.32 -6.99 3.70
CA THR A 7 18.28 -6.38 2.84
C THR A 7 17.34 -7.44 2.29
N LEU A 8 17.84 -8.64 2.00
CA LEU A 8 17.07 -9.81 1.61
C LEU A 8 16.00 -10.17 2.67
N ASP A 9 16.38 -10.24 3.94
CA ASP A 9 15.47 -10.56 5.03
C ASP A 9 14.39 -9.47 5.16
N LYS A 10 14.77 -8.20 5.01
CA LYS A 10 13.81 -7.08 5.03
C LYS A 10 12.82 -7.15 3.87
N ILE A 11 13.25 -7.48 2.66
CA ILE A 11 12.36 -7.66 1.50
C ILE A 11 11.38 -8.81 1.74
N ARG A 12 11.82 -9.90 2.34
CA ARG A 12 11.01 -11.09 2.58
C ARG A 12 10.01 -10.93 3.72
N THR A 13 10.37 -10.21 4.77
CA THR A 13 9.59 -10.16 6.00
C THR A 13 8.89 -8.84 6.24
N ARG A 14 9.48 -7.72 5.82
CA ARG A 14 8.97 -6.37 6.11
C ARG A 14 8.22 -5.77 4.92
N PRO A 15 7.29 -4.85 5.18
CA PRO A 15 6.58 -4.12 4.12
C PRO A 15 7.45 -3.01 3.48
N ARG A 16 8.63 -2.73 4.05
CA ARG A 16 9.54 -1.67 3.59
C ARG A 16 10.97 -2.14 3.66
N PHE A 17 11.78 -1.74 2.67
CA PHE A 17 13.22 -1.96 2.66
C PHE A 17 13.95 -0.72 2.15
N LYS A 18 15.23 -0.61 2.50
CA LYS A 18 16.17 0.40 2.01
C LYS A 18 17.40 -0.33 1.51
N MET A 19 17.89 0.04 0.34
CA MET A 19 19.08 -0.53 -0.29
C MET A 19 19.95 0.58 -0.83
N TYR A 20 21.26 0.33 -0.86
CA TYR A 20 22.27 1.24 -1.42
C TYR A 20 22.85 0.62 -2.69
N THR A 21 23.11 1.44 -3.72
CA THR A 21 23.73 1.00 -4.96
C THR A 21 24.66 2.07 -5.52
N HIS A 22 25.67 1.61 -6.29
CA HIS A 22 26.56 2.51 -7.03
C HIS A 22 26.00 2.95 -8.39
N LEU A 23 24.90 2.34 -8.82
CA LEU A 23 24.27 2.71 -10.08
C LEU A 23 23.69 4.12 -10.00
N THR A 24 23.77 4.87 -11.08
CA THR A 24 23.04 6.11 -11.20
C THR A 24 21.53 5.83 -11.25
N LYS A 25 20.70 6.83 -10.92
CA LYS A 25 19.23 6.69 -10.98
C LYS A 25 18.75 6.25 -12.36
N GLU A 26 19.35 6.80 -13.41
CA GLU A 26 19.02 6.54 -14.81
C GLU A 26 19.35 5.08 -15.16
N THR A 27 20.56 4.63 -14.84
CA THR A 27 21.00 3.25 -15.11
C THR A 27 20.16 2.23 -14.35
N TYR A 28 19.79 2.54 -13.09
CA TYR A 28 18.92 1.66 -12.31
C TYR A 28 17.52 1.59 -12.94
N ALA A 29 16.94 2.73 -13.34
CA ALA A 29 15.64 2.79 -13.98
C ALA A 29 15.61 2.03 -15.31
N GLU A 30 16.66 2.13 -16.11
CA GLU A 30 16.79 1.38 -17.37
C GLU A 30 16.86 -0.14 -17.14
N ASN A 31 17.67 -0.58 -16.17
CA ASN A 31 17.74 -1.99 -15.80
C ASN A 31 16.41 -2.54 -15.29
N LEU A 32 15.71 -1.75 -14.49
CA LEU A 32 14.39 -2.11 -13.98
C LEU A 32 13.36 -2.19 -15.11
N LYS A 33 13.41 -1.25 -16.09
CA LYS A 33 12.56 -1.28 -17.29
C LYS A 33 12.83 -2.54 -18.12
N LYS A 34 14.08 -2.88 -18.36
CA LYS A 34 14.44 -4.10 -19.11
C LYS A 34 13.89 -5.34 -18.42
N TYR A 35 14.10 -5.46 -17.11
CA TYR A 35 13.58 -6.58 -16.33
C TYR A 35 12.05 -6.66 -16.37
N LEU A 36 11.35 -5.52 -16.30
CA LEU A 36 9.90 -5.46 -16.40
C LEU A 36 9.39 -5.89 -17.80
N ILE A 37 10.10 -5.51 -18.87
CA ILE A 37 9.76 -5.90 -20.25
C ILE A 37 9.95 -7.41 -20.45
N GLU A 38 11.02 -7.98 -19.90
CA GLU A 38 11.29 -9.42 -19.96
C GLU A 38 10.23 -10.24 -19.24
N HIS A 39 9.59 -9.67 -18.21
CA HIS A 39 8.56 -10.32 -17.40
C HIS A 39 7.17 -9.69 -17.55
N LYS A 40 6.88 -9.09 -18.72
CA LYS A 40 5.61 -8.40 -19.02
C LYS A 40 4.36 -9.28 -18.90
N ASP A 41 4.53 -10.61 -18.98
CA ASP A 41 3.44 -11.58 -18.85
C ASP A 41 3.00 -11.78 -17.38
N GLU A 42 3.87 -11.42 -16.42
CA GLU A 42 3.60 -11.56 -14.99
C GLU A 42 3.44 -10.23 -14.27
N PHE A 43 4.11 -9.16 -14.75
CA PHE A 43 4.16 -7.87 -14.09
C PHE A 43 3.81 -6.73 -15.03
N ILE A 44 3.15 -5.72 -14.46
CA ILE A 44 2.86 -4.45 -15.11
C ILE A 44 3.32 -3.31 -14.20
N GLY A 45 3.82 -2.25 -14.78
CA GLY A 45 4.25 -1.11 -13.98
C GLY A 45 4.66 0.09 -14.82
N ASN A 46 4.88 1.19 -14.13
CA ASN A 46 5.47 2.39 -14.67
C ASN A 46 6.79 2.65 -13.95
N VAL A 47 7.84 2.90 -14.72
CA VAL A 47 9.19 3.14 -14.20
C VAL A 47 9.69 4.47 -14.72
N ASN A 48 9.90 5.41 -13.80
CA ASN A 48 10.58 6.67 -14.03
C ASN A 48 11.92 6.68 -13.28
N THR A 49 12.74 7.68 -13.50
CA THR A 49 14.05 7.83 -12.86
C THR A 49 14.00 7.89 -11.34
N GLU A 50 12.95 8.49 -10.78
CA GLU A 50 12.80 8.69 -9.33
C GLU A 50 11.82 7.73 -8.68
N VAL A 51 10.78 7.32 -9.42
CA VAL A 51 9.70 6.49 -8.87
C VAL A 51 9.35 5.38 -9.85
N ALA A 52 9.24 4.16 -9.34
CA ALA A 52 8.67 3.05 -10.07
C ALA A 52 7.53 2.42 -9.27
N THR A 53 6.45 2.06 -9.98
CA THR A 53 5.32 1.34 -9.38
C THR A 53 5.08 0.09 -10.18
N ILE A 54 5.18 -1.07 -9.53
CA ILE A 54 5.05 -2.39 -10.15
C ILE A 54 3.92 -3.15 -9.48
N SER A 55 3.08 -3.80 -10.27
CA SER A 55 1.98 -4.65 -9.82
C SER A 55 2.01 -5.98 -10.56
N VAL A 56 1.43 -7.02 -9.98
CA VAL A 56 1.28 -8.32 -10.64
C VAL A 56 0.17 -8.23 -11.68
N LEU A 57 0.44 -8.73 -12.89
CA LEU A 57 -0.57 -8.88 -13.93
C LEU A 57 -1.43 -10.11 -13.59
N THR A 58 -2.63 -9.90 -13.06
CA THR A 58 -3.58 -10.95 -12.74
C THR A 58 -4.76 -10.86 -13.69
N LYS A 59 -5.24 -12.01 -14.18
CA LYS A 59 -6.42 -12.10 -15.06
C LYS A 59 -7.71 -11.64 -14.36
N ASP A 60 -7.77 -11.80 -13.04
CA ASP A 60 -8.87 -11.31 -12.23
C ASP A 60 -8.68 -9.82 -11.93
N ASP A 61 -9.68 -9.01 -12.25
CA ASP A 61 -9.76 -7.57 -11.88
C ASP A 61 -10.02 -7.42 -10.38
N ASN A 62 -9.08 -7.90 -9.57
CA ASN A 62 -9.14 -7.70 -8.13
C ASN A 62 -8.81 -6.25 -7.81
N TYR A 63 -9.76 -5.53 -7.24
CA TYR A 63 -9.57 -4.15 -6.74
C TYR A 63 -8.40 -4.04 -5.75
N TRP A 64 -8.04 -5.13 -5.08
CA TRP A 64 -6.99 -5.19 -4.07
C TRP A 64 -5.65 -5.68 -4.65
N LYS A 65 -5.19 -5.06 -5.75
CA LYS A 65 -3.87 -5.41 -6.30
C LYS A 65 -2.77 -4.81 -5.42
N PRO A 66 -1.88 -5.62 -4.81
CA PRO A 66 -0.73 -5.09 -4.14
C PRO A 66 0.22 -4.48 -5.17
N CYS A 67 0.93 -3.45 -4.77
CA CYS A 67 1.97 -2.85 -5.58
C CYS A 67 3.29 -2.74 -4.80
N LEU A 68 4.37 -2.78 -5.55
CA LEU A 68 5.70 -2.41 -5.11
C LEU A 68 5.97 -0.99 -5.61
N ALA A 69 6.07 -0.05 -4.70
CA ALA A 69 6.54 1.30 -4.99
C ALA A 69 8.03 1.40 -4.65
N LEU A 70 8.84 1.71 -5.65
CA LEU A 70 10.28 1.97 -5.50
C LEU A 70 10.52 3.46 -5.67
N ARG A 71 11.28 4.05 -4.77
CA ARG A 71 11.72 5.43 -4.84
C ARG A 71 13.25 5.48 -4.81
N THR A 72 13.81 6.20 -5.77
CA THR A 72 15.25 6.35 -5.94
C THR A 72 15.65 7.77 -5.54
N GLU A 73 16.52 7.87 -4.53
CA GLU A 73 17.04 9.14 -4.01
C GLU A 73 18.57 9.13 -4.14
N LEU A 74 19.18 10.30 -4.26
CA LEU A 74 20.63 10.45 -4.17
C LEU A 74 20.98 10.92 -2.76
N ASP A 75 21.89 10.21 -2.10
CA ASP A 75 22.35 10.49 -0.74
C ASP A 75 23.89 10.49 -0.79
N GLU A 76 24.54 11.64 -0.70
CA GLU A 76 26.02 11.81 -0.71
C GLU A 76 26.75 11.00 -1.79
N GLU A 77 26.37 11.11 -3.07
CA GLU A 77 26.91 10.37 -4.22
C GLU A 77 26.54 8.88 -4.31
N ILE A 78 25.76 8.35 -3.36
CA ILE A 78 25.27 6.97 -3.40
C ILE A 78 23.78 6.99 -3.71
N THR A 79 23.36 6.15 -4.62
CA THR A 79 21.93 5.99 -4.93
C THR A 79 21.27 5.10 -3.88
N VAL A 80 20.22 5.63 -3.27
CA VAL A 80 19.41 4.95 -2.27
C VAL A 80 18.07 4.55 -2.88
N ILE A 81 17.74 3.27 -2.80
CA ILE A 81 16.48 2.73 -3.26
C ILE A 81 15.63 2.37 -2.05
N ARG A 82 14.45 2.99 -1.97
CA ARG A 82 13.45 2.70 -0.94
C ARG A 82 12.29 1.96 -1.57
N GLY A 83 12.02 0.74 -1.12
CA GLY A 83 10.90 -0.08 -1.56
C GLY A 83 9.81 -0.15 -0.51
N VAL A 84 8.56 -0.03 -0.96
CA VAL A 84 7.37 -0.17 -0.12
C VAL A 84 6.40 -1.13 -0.80
N PHE A 85 6.04 -2.19 -0.09
CA PHE A 85 4.99 -3.12 -0.49
C PHE A 85 3.68 -2.73 0.18
N GLY A 86 2.63 -2.58 -0.60
CA GLY A 86 1.33 -2.20 -0.05
C GLY A 86 0.19 -2.28 -1.07
N PRO A 87 -1.02 -1.91 -0.69
CA PRO A 87 -2.11 -1.70 -1.63
C PRO A 87 -1.80 -0.52 -2.54
N SER A 88 -2.41 -0.48 -3.72
CA SER A 88 -2.29 0.68 -4.60
C SER A 88 -2.80 1.95 -3.89
N SER A 89 -2.24 3.10 -4.25
CA SER A 89 -2.67 4.38 -3.67
C SER A 89 -4.15 4.66 -3.88
N ALA A 90 -4.71 4.25 -5.02
CA ALA A 90 -6.14 4.39 -5.32
C ALA A 90 -7.01 3.60 -4.33
N VAL A 91 -6.66 2.36 -4.03
CA VAL A 91 -7.38 1.53 -3.06
C VAL A 91 -7.28 2.11 -1.67
N TRP A 92 -6.08 2.56 -1.27
CA TRP A 92 -5.88 3.19 0.03
C TRP A 92 -6.74 4.44 0.19
N THR A 93 -6.71 5.34 -0.81
CA THR A 93 -7.51 6.58 -0.81
C THR A 93 -9.00 6.28 -0.77
N PHE A 94 -9.47 5.27 -1.53
CA PHE A 94 -10.88 4.87 -1.53
C PHE A 94 -11.37 4.44 -0.14
N PHE A 95 -10.62 3.58 0.55
CA PHE A 95 -10.98 3.15 1.91
C PHE A 95 -10.92 4.29 2.92
N MET A 96 -9.91 5.18 2.83
CA MET A 96 -9.82 6.36 3.67
C MET A 96 -11.02 7.29 3.46
N PHE A 97 -11.46 7.47 2.22
CA PHE A 97 -12.65 8.26 1.89
C PHE A 97 -13.92 7.64 2.50
N LEU A 98 -14.10 6.32 2.40
CA LEU A 98 -15.25 5.64 3.00
C LEU A 98 -15.27 5.79 4.53
N TYR A 99 -14.13 5.60 5.20
CA TYR A 99 -14.03 5.81 6.64
C TYR A 99 -14.41 7.24 7.02
N PHE A 100 -13.88 8.23 6.30
CA PHE A 100 -14.18 9.63 6.54
C PHE A 100 -15.68 9.92 6.37
N LEU A 101 -16.27 9.47 5.26
CA LEU A 101 -17.68 9.66 4.95
C LEU A 101 -18.57 9.06 6.03
N PHE A 102 -18.36 7.79 6.38
CA PHE A 102 -19.20 7.12 7.38
C PHE A 102 -18.99 7.67 8.79
N THR A 103 -17.79 8.10 9.13
CA THR A 103 -17.52 8.71 10.44
C THR A 103 -18.21 10.05 10.58
N ILE A 104 -18.17 10.93 9.57
CA ILE A 104 -18.88 12.21 9.59
C ILE A 104 -20.37 11.97 9.66
N SER A 105 -20.92 11.06 8.84
CA SER A 105 -22.34 10.72 8.86
C SER A 105 -22.78 10.18 10.22
N TRP A 106 -21.96 9.31 10.82
CA TRP A 106 -22.22 8.82 12.18
C TRP A 106 -22.26 9.96 13.20
N MET A 107 -21.28 10.85 13.20
CA MET A 107 -21.25 12.00 14.11
C MET A 107 -22.46 12.90 13.93
N THR A 108 -22.87 13.16 12.68
CA THR A 108 -24.05 13.99 12.38
C THR A 108 -25.33 13.36 12.95
N PHE A 109 -25.60 12.09 12.66
CA PHE A 109 -26.82 11.43 13.15
C PHE A 109 -26.83 11.26 14.67
N PHE A 110 -25.66 10.97 15.25
CA PHE A 110 -25.54 10.88 16.70
C PHE A 110 -25.77 12.24 17.38
N THR A 111 -25.24 13.32 16.81
CA THR A 111 -25.46 14.68 17.32
C THR A 111 -26.93 15.09 17.21
N MET A 112 -27.59 14.79 16.07
CA MET A 112 -29.03 15.03 15.90
C MET A 112 -29.85 14.33 16.99
N TYR A 113 -29.57 13.04 17.21
CA TYR A 113 -30.23 12.28 18.27
C TYR A 113 -29.98 12.89 19.66
N TYR A 114 -28.72 13.27 19.95
CA TYR A 114 -28.38 13.83 21.25
C TYR A 114 -29.09 15.16 21.51
N VAL A 115 -29.08 16.06 20.54
CA VAL A 115 -29.75 17.36 20.61
C VAL A 115 -31.25 17.17 20.80
N GLU A 116 -31.89 16.31 19.99
CA GLU A 116 -33.33 16.01 20.08
C GLU A 116 -33.73 15.55 21.49
N LYS A 117 -32.91 14.67 22.08
CA LYS A 117 -33.10 14.20 23.45
C LYS A 117 -33.00 15.34 24.48
N GLN A 118 -32.09 16.30 24.31
CA GLN A 118 -31.92 17.42 25.22
C GLN A 118 -33.09 18.43 25.17
N ILE A 119 -33.65 18.68 24.00
CA ILE A 119 -34.75 19.64 23.80
C ILE A 119 -36.16 18.97 23.91
N ASN A 120 -36.23 17.65 24.21
CA ASN A 120 -37.44 16.88 24.22
C ASN A 120 -38.30 16.99 22.93
N SER A 121 -37.62 17.09 21.78
CA SER A 121 -38.25 17.03 20.46
C SER A 121 -38.37 15.57 20.00
N HIS A 122 -39.26 15.31 19.03
CA HIS A 122 -39.48 13.99 18.45
C HIS A 122 -39.59 14.09 16.92
N GLU A 123 -38.79 14.98 16.32
CA GLU A 123 -38.85 15.21 14.87
C GLU A 123 -38.04 14.17 14.08
N TYR A 124 -36.97 13.61 14.68
CA TYR A 124 -36.04 12.69 14.02
C TYR A 124 -35.81 11.36 14.78
N PRO A 125 -36.87 10.60 15.09
CA PRO A 125 -36.78 9.37 15.91
C PRO A 125 -35.88 8.29 15.26
N TRP A 126 -35.66 8.40 13.96
CA TRP A 126 -34.79 7.49 13.19
C TRP A 126 -33.30 7.81 13.32
N ALA A 127 -32.90 8.97 13.83
CA ALA A 127 -31.52 9.43 13.86
C ALA A 127 -30.60 8.45 14.63
N LEU A 128 -31.04 7.89 15.74
CA LEU A 128 -30.32 6.88 16.49
C LEU A 128 -30.06 5.61 15.65
N HIS A 129 -31.10 5.12 14.95
CA HIS A 129 -30.96 3.93 14.11
C HIS A 129 -30.00 4.17 12.94
N ALA A 130 -30.08 5.36 12.32
CA ALA A 130 -29.14 5.78 11.28
C ALA A 130 -27.69 5.85 11.80
N SER A 131 -27.48 6.36 13.02
CA SER A 131 -26.17 6.36 13.66
C SER A 131 -25.61 4.93 13.82
N PHE A 132 -26.40 3.99 14.32
CA PHE A 132 -25.96 2.59 14.40
C PHE A 132 -25.67 1.96 13.04
N LEU A 133 -26.47 2.28 12.01
CA LEU A 133 -26.23 1.82 10.65
C LEU A 133 -24.85 2.28 10.15
N MET A 134 -24.46 3.54 10.41
CA MET A 134 -23.14 4.04 10.01
C MET A 134 -22.00 3.27 10.71
N LEU A 135 -22.14 2.92 11.99
CA LEU A 135 -21.15 2.09 12.69
C LEU A 135 -21.03 0.70 12.06
N ILE A 136 -22.15 0.10 11.67
CA ILE A 136 -22.14 -1.20 10.97
C ILE A 136 -21.41 -1.07 9.62
N LEU A 137 -21.64 0.00 8.86
CA LEU A 137 -20.97 0.25 7.59
C LEU A 137 -19.45 0.44 7.78
N ILE A 138 -18.99 1.11 8.84
CA ILE A 138 -17.58 1.21 9.21
C ILE A 138 -17.01 -0.19 9.47
N ALA A 139 -17.71 -1.02 10.24
CA ALA A 139 -17.26 -2.38 10.54
C ALA A 139 -17.18 -3.26 9.27
N ILE A 140 -18.17 -3.16 8.38
CA ILE A 140 -18.18 -3.86 7.09
C ILE A 140 -17.01 -3.39 6.22
N THR A 141 -16.75 -2.09 6.15
CA THR A 141 -15.61 -1.52 5.40
C THR A 141 -14.29 -2.06 5.93
N TYR A 142 -14.14 -2.15 7.25
CA TYR A 142 -12.95 -2.76 7.87
C TYR A 142 -12.80 -4.24 7.51
N ALA A 143 -13.88 -5.02 7.60
CA ALA A 143 -13.87 -6.43 7.23
C ALA A 143 -13.51 -6.63 5.75
N ALA A 144 -14.08 -5.82 4.85
CA ALA A 144 -13.77 -5.85 3.42
C ALA A 144 -12.30 -5.54 3.14
N ALA A 145 -11.74 -4.52 3.80
CA ALA A 145 -10.32 -4.18 3.72
C ALA A 145 -9.43 -5.34 4.19
N ARG A 146 -9.79 -5.96 5.30
CA ARG A 146 -9.04 -7.10 5.87
C ARG A 146 -9.09 -8.34 4.98
N PHE A 147 -10.24 -8.61 4.40
CA PHE A 147 -10.43 -9.72 3.47
C PHE A 147 -9.61 -9.52 2.18
N GLY A 148 -9.64 -8.32 1.60
CA GLY A 148 -8.83 -7.97 0.44
C GLY A 148 -7.33 -8.16 0.68
N GLN A 149 -6.81 -7.71 1.82
CA GLN A 149 -5.41 -7.91 2.22
C GLN A 149 -5.04 -9.41 2.33
N SER A 150 -5.95 -10.23 2.83
CA SER A 150 -5.71 -11.68 2.95
C SER A 150 -5.57 -12.35 1.59
N LYS A 151 -6.41 -11.96 0.63
CA LYS A 151 -6.39 -12.49 -0.75
C LYS A 151 -5.10 -12.10 -1.50
N ALA A 152 -4.56 -10.91 -1.23
CA ALA A 152 -3.37 -10.38 -1.88
C ALA A 152 -2.04 -11.03 -1.45
N LYS A 153 -2.03 -11.92 -0.47
CA LYS A 153 -0.79 -12.55 0.05
C LYS A 153 0.01 -13.31 -1.01
N GLY A 154 -0.67 -13.97 -1.95
CA GLY A 154 -0.02 -14.70 -3.05
C GLY A 154 0.70 -13.75 -4.01
N GLU A 155 0.04 -12.68 -4.41
CA GLU A 155 0.60 -11.66 -5.30
C GLU A 155 1.73 -10.88 -4.62
N MET A 156 1.62 -10.65 -3.30
CA MET A 156 2.68 -10.05 -2.50
C MET A 156 3.97 -10.87 -2.52
N LYS A 157 3.88 -12.21 -2.50
CA LYS A 157 5.06 -13.08 -2.63
C LYS A 157 5.73 -12.91 -4.00
N LYS A 158 4.95 -12.80 -5.08
CA LYS A 158 5.49 -12.54 -6.43
C LYS A 158 6.21 -11.21 -6.50
N LEU A 159 5.63 -10.14 -5.94
CA LEU A 159 6.28 -8.82 -5.88
C LEU A 159 7.58 -8.84 -5.07
N ARG A 160 7.63 -9.58 -3.98
CA ARG A 160 8.86 -9.75 -3.20
C ARG A 160 9.94 -10.46 -4.00
N LYS A 161 9.58 -11.54 -4.72
CA LYS A 161 10.49 -12.24 -5.62
C LYS A 161 10.99 -11.30 -6.73
N PHE A 162 10.09 -10.51 -7.34
CA PHE A 162 10.47 -9.47 -8.31
C PHE A 162 11.50 -8.49 -7.72
N ALA A 163 11.27 -7.96 -6.52
CA ALA A 163 12.19 -7.05 -5.86
C ALA A 163 13.55 -7.72 -5.57
N GLU A 164 13.55 -8.98 -5.15
CA GLU A 164 14.76 -9.78 -4.93
C GLU A 164 15.59 -9.89 -6.21
N GLU A 165 14.97 -10.32 -7.31
CA GLU A 165 15.66 -10.60 -8.57
C GLU A 165 16.04 -9.32 -9.34
N SER A 166 15.21 -8.28 -9.30
CA SER A 166 15.46 -7.04 -10.03
C SER A 166 16.38 -6.06 -9.30
N THR A 167 16.44 -6.11 -7.96
CA THR A 167 17.04 -5.05 -7.14
C THR A 167 18.27 -5.53 -6.39
N LEU A 168 18.24 -6.69 -5.72
CA LEU A 168 19.33 -7.15 -4.84
C LEU A 168 20.64 -7.40 -5.56
N LYS A 169 20.62 -7.81 -6.82
CA LYS A 169 21.86 -8.03 -7.59
C LYS A 169 22.71 -6.75 -7.75
N PHE A 170 22.14 -5.58 -7.45
CA PHE A 170 22.83 -4.29 -7.51
C PHE A 170 23.12 -3.71 -6.12
N GLU A 171 22.91 -4.50 -5.07
CA GLU A 171 23.16 -4.06 -3.69
C GLU A 171 24.66 -3.84 -3.45
N LYS A 172 24.99 -2.67 -2.91
CA LYS A 172 26.30 -2.42 -2.30
C LYS A 172 26.23 -2.83 -0.83
N ILE A 173 27.05 -3.78 -0.42
CA ILE A 173 27.26 -4.06 1.00
C ILE A 173 28.03 -2.87 1.57
N VAL A 174 27.34 -1.98 2.26
CA VAL A 174 27.97 -0.92 3.04
C VAL A 174 28.42 -1.56 4.35
N GLU A 175 29.70 -1.91 4.43
CA GLU A 175 30.33 -2.22 5.71
C GLU A 175 30.32 -0.93 6.54
N SER A 176 29.54 -0.93 7.62
CA SER A 176 29.48 0.13 8.63
C SER A 176 30.41 -0.17 9.78
#